data_0a5d3468d64eebbddb99a31ac648ae9a
#
_entry.id   0a5d3468d64eebbddb99a31ac648ae9a
#
_cell.length_a   1.000
_cell.length_b   1.000
_cell.length_c   1.000
_cell.angle_alpha   90.00
_cell.angle_beta   90.00
_cell.angle_gamma   90.00
#
_symmetry.space_group_name_H-M   'P 1'
#
loop_
_entity.id
_entity.type
_entity.pdbx_description
1 polymer ?
#
loop_
_entity_poly.entity_id
_entity_poly.type
_entity_poly.pdbx_seq_one_letter_code
_entity_poly.pdbx_strand_id
1 'polypeptide(L)'
;MTLNLRTAPLARPPRGLLAIFAHPDDESFGVGGVLALAAARGVPTNLVCATDGDLGGEAGARELDRELRHGELREAMAALGVPEPILLGYRDSGMENWPRPADCLATADAEEVVGRLESILAELRPAVVLTFDPGGIYGHPDHVTISARATEAYRRAARRPGGPRVLYHQAILRSGLAEMGRLQEAFAALRGDATAAQPTEDDLLQQQRFVELARPDEEVTTIVDVRSVLDQKLAALAAHASQMRDGSWANAPREMVERFLGWETFVRVDPPPLQGERETDLRGVV
;
A
#
# COMPACT_ATOMS: atom_id res chain seq x y z
N MET A 1 -22.39 34.66 -40.33
CA MET A 1 -21.14 34.36 -39.59
C MET A 1 -21.45 33.23 -38.62
N THR A 2 -21.23 31.96 -39.06
CA THR A 2 -21.60 30.75 -38.32
C THR A 2 -20.44 30.40 -37.40
N LEU A 3 -20.61 30.55 -36.11
CA LEU A 3 -19.63 30.08 -35.10
C LEU A 3 -19.59 28.57 -35.15
N ASN A 4 -18.52 28.04 -35.67
CA ASN A 4 -18.18 26.61 -35.62
C ASN A 4 -17.61 26.33 -34.22
N LEU A 5 -18.46 26.07 -33.24
CA LEU A 5 -18.05 25.54 -31.94
C LEU A 5 -17.56 24.11 -32.17
N ARG A 6 -16.27 23.95 -32.37
CA ARG A 6 -15.62 22.64 -32.21
C ARG A 6 -15.78 22.26 -30.73
N THR A 7 -16.77 21.45 -30.42
CA THR A 7 -16.84 20.76 -29.13
C THR A 7 -15.62 19.86 -29.04
N ALA A 8 -14.67 20.19 -28.16
CA ALA A 8 -13.61 19.27 -27.82
C ALA A 8 -14.25 17.94 -27.40
N PRO A 9 -13.73 16.79 -27.86
CA PRO A 9 -14.29 15.50 -27.46
C PRO A 9 -14.33 15.45 -25.94
N LEU A 10 -15.50 15.12 -25.40
CA LEU A 10 -15.68 14.96 -23.94
C LEU A 10 -14.64 13.93 -23.47
N ALA A 11 -13.81 14.34 -22.53
CA ALA A 11 -12.81 13.45 -21.97
C ALA A 11 -13.51 12.19 -21.45
N ARG A 12 -13.00 11.02 -21.82
CA ARG A 12 -13.55 9.76 -21.29
C ARG A 12 -13.52 9.80 -19.76
N PRO A 13 -14.58 9.32 -19.07
CA PRO A 13 -14.58 9.30 -17.61
C PRO A 13 -13.41 8.48 -17.08
N PRO A 14 -12.82 8.87 -15.95
CA PRO A 14 -11.77 8.10 -15.31
C PRO A 14 -12.30 6.73 -14.92
N ARG A 15 -11.45 5.70 -15.00
CA ARG A 15 -11.81 4.31 -14.69
C ARG A 15 -10.64 3.61 -14.02
N GLY A 16 -10.96 2.69 -13.11
CA GLY A 16 -9.94 1.83 -12.51
C GLY A 16 -9.34 2.39 -11.23
N LEU A 17 -8.38 1.63 -10.76
CA LEU A 17 -7.69 1.77 -9.49
C LEU A 17 -6.19 1.93 -9.76
N LEU A 18 -5.56 2.90 -9.12
CA LEU A 18 -4.12 3.04 -9.05
C LEU A 18 -3.68 3.03 -7.58
N ALA A 19 -2.88 2.04 -7.22
CA ALA A 19 -2.17 1.98 -5.96
C ALA A 19 -0.78 2.59 -6.13
N ILE A 20 -0.31 3.40 -5.17
CA ILE A 20 1.00 4.07 -5.20
C ILE A 20 1.66 3.81 -3.85
N PHE A 21 2.69 2.96 -3.83
CA PHE A 21 3.38 2.51 -2.63
C PHE A 21 4.90 2.63 -2.77
N ALA A 22 5.61 2.43 -1.67
CA ALA A 22 7.05 2.67 -1.59
C ALA A 22 7.88 1.48 -2.06
N HIS A 23 7.68 0.31 -1.47
CA HIS A 23 8.55 -0.85 -1.64
C HIS A 23 7.84 -2.04 -2.27
N PRO A 24 8.59 -2.95 -2.90
CA PRO A 24 8.07 -4.27 -3.27
C PRO A 24 7.69 -5.04 -1.99
N ASP A 25 6.42 -5.24 -1.73
CA ASP A 25 5.71 -5.96 -0.67
C ASP A 25 4.55 -5.14 -0.06
N ASP A 26 4.63 -3.82 -0.03
CA ASP A 26 3.60 -2.93 0.53
C ASP A 26 2.21 -3.20 -0.06
N GLU A 27 2.14 -3.48 -1.36
CA GLU A 27 0.89 -3.77 -2.05
C GLU A 27 0.24 -5.04 -1.53
N SER A 28 1.03 -6.07 -1.23
CA SER A 28 0.53 -7.37 -0.79
C SER A 28 0.03 -7.33 0.65
N PHE A 29 0.77 -6.65 1.53
CA PHE A 29 0.37 -6.47 2.93
C PHE A 29 -0.86 -5.58 3.05
N GLY A 30 -0.82 -4.43 2.42
CA GLY A 30 -1.75 -3.35 2.68
C GLY A 30 -3.03 -3.37 1.87
N VAL A 31 -2.95 -3.77 0.59
CA VAL A 31 -4.03 -3.58 -0.38
C VAL A 31 -4.19 -4.74 -1.36
N GLY A 32 -3.48 -5.84 -1.16
CA GLY A 32 -3.50 -6.99 -2.08
C GLY A 32 -4.89 -7.54 -2.32
N GLY A 33 -5.72 -7.57 -1.29
CA GLY A 33 -7.10 -8.03 -1.42
C GLY A 33 -7.95 -7.12 -2.29
N VAL A 34 -7.90 -5.80 -2.11
CA VAL A 34 -8.67 -4.87 -2.96
C VAL A 34 -8.14 -4.84 -4.39
N LEU A 35 -6.82 -5.02 -4.59
CA LEU A 35 -6.24 -5.16 -5.93
C LEU A 35 -6.79 -6.41 -6.63
N ALA A 36 -6.79 -7.56 -5.95
CA ALA A 36 -7.33 -8.82 -6.48
C ALA A 36 -8.84 -8.73 -6.74
N LEU A 37 -9.63 -8.13 -5.84
CA LEU A 37 -11.07 -7.92 -6.05
C LEU A 37 -11.35 -7.04 -7.28
N ALA A 38 -10.61 -5.95 -7.44
CA ALA A 38 -10.73 -5.07 -8.59
C ALA A 38 -10.41 -5.81 -9.90
N ALA A 39 -9.29 -6.54 -9.93
CA ALA A 39 -8.86 -7.35 -11.07
C ALA A 39 -9.91 -8.42 -11.42
N ALA A 40 -10.43 -9.15 -10.44
CA ALA A 40 -11.47 -10.16 -10.63
C ALA A 40 -12.78 -9.61 -11.22
N ARG A 41 -13.08 -8.33 -10.96
CA ARG A 41 -14.22 -7.61 -11.54
C ARG A 41 -13.93 -6.98 -12.91
N GLY A 42 -12.73 -7.18 -13.45
CA GLY A 42 -12.32 -6.58 -14.73
C GLY A 42 -12.11 -5.06 -14.65
N VAL A 43 -11.90 -4.53 -13.47
CA VAL A 43 -11.56 -3.11 -13.26
C VAL A 43 -10.09 -2.91 -13.62
N PRO A 44 -9.75 -1.93 -14.48
CA PRO A 44 -8.35 -1.60 -14.77
C PRO A 44 -7.61 -1.27 -13.46
N THR A 45 -6.63 -2.08 -13.11
CA THR A 45 -5.92 -1.98 -11.83
C THR A 45 -4.42 -1.91 -12.09
N ASN A 46 -3.74 -0.96 -11.46
CA ASN A 46 -2.32 -0.73 -11.64
C ASN A 46 -1.64 -0.44 -10.30
N LEU A 47 -0.34 -0.72 -10.23
CA LEU A 47 0.53 -0.40 -9.11
C LEU A 47 1.70 0.47 -9.57
N VAL A 48 2.00 1.51 -8.80
CA VAL A 48 3.28 2.21 -8.80
C VAL A 48 4.05 1.79 -7.56
N CYS A 49 5.26 1.27 -7.74
CA CYS A 49 6.23 1.03 -6.69
C CYS A 49 7.35 2.05 -6.83
N ALA A 50 7.62 2.84 -5.77
CA ALA A 50 8.51 3.99 -5.88
C ALA A 50 9.98 3.62 -5.79
N THR A 51 10.33 2.65 -4.96
CA THR A 51 11.73 2.25 -4.73
C THR A 51 12.01 0.83 -5.16
N ASP A 52 13.28 0.50 -5.26
CA ASP A 52 13.74 -0.85 -5.55
C ASP A 52 13.68 -1.77 -4.31
N GLY A 53 13.47 -1.22 -3.09
CA GLY A 53 13.47 -1.95 -1.83
C GLY A 53 14.83 -2.60 -1.50
N ASP A 54 15.90 -2.00 -1.99
CA ASP A 54 17.27 -2.55 -1.93
C ASP A 54 17.90 -2.53 -0.53
N LEU A 55 17.29 -1.86 0.44
CA LEU A 55 17.70 -1.87 1.85
C LEU A 55 16.79 -2.74 2.75
N GLY A 56 15.91 -3.55 2.19
CA GLY A 56 15.01 -4.43 2.93
C GLY A 56 15.69 -5.66 3.59
N GLY A 57 17.02 -5.74 3.59
CA GLY A 57 17.78 -6.82 4.24
C GLY A 57 17.78 -6.71 5.77
N GLU A 58 18.28 -7.76 6.44
CA GLU A 58 18.34 -7.81 7.90
C GLU A 58 19.19 -6.67 8.48
N ALA A 59 18.62 -5.91 9.39
CA ALA A 59 19.26 -4.89 10.22
C ALA A 59 20.16 -3.88 9.45
N GLY A 60 19.79 -3.53 8.19
CA GLY A 60 20.56 -2.59 7.37
C GLY A 60 21.94 -3.07 6.95
N ALA A 61 22.29 -4.31 7.26
CA ALA A 61 23.62 -4.85 7.01
C ALA A 61 23.78 -5.43 5.60
N ARG A 62 22.70 -5.60 4.84
CA ARG A 62 22.73 -6.26 3.54
C ARG A 62 21.83 -5.54 2.56
N GLU A 63 22.43 -4.94 1.54
CA GLU A 63 21.71 -4.56 0.34
C GLU A 63 21.18 -5.83 -0.32
N LEU A 64 19.88 -5.84 -0.63
CA LEU A 64 19.27 -6.89 -1.43
C LEU A 64 19.45 -6.58 -2.91
N ASP A 65 19.51 -7.65 -3.70
CA ASP A 65 19.49 -7.51 -5.15
C ASP A 65 18.13 -6.96 -5.60
N ARG A 66 18.16 -5.80 -6.27
CA ARG A 66 16.96 -5.16 -6.81
C ARG A 66 16.22 -6.06 -7.80
N GLU A 67 16.93 -6.86 -8.59
CA GLU A 67 16.31 -7.80 -9.53
C GLU A 67 15.55 -8.91 -8.80
N LEU A 68 16.04 -9.35 -7.64
CA LEU A 68 15.31 -10.27 -6.77
C LEU A 68 13.99 -9.63 -6.32
N ARG A 69 14.07 -8.41 -5.73
CA ARG A 69 12.88 -7.69 -5.24
C ARG A 69 11.86 -7.40 -6.34
N HIS A 70 12.33 -7.02 -7.54
CA HIS A 70 11.47 -6.80 -8.70
C HIS A 70 10.86 -8.11 -9.22
N GLY A 71 11.60 -9.22 -9.15
CA GLY A 71 11.09 -10.55 -9.48
C GLY A 71 9.94 -10.95 -8.55
N GLU A 72 10.16 -10.84 -7.25
CA GLU A 72 9.15 -11.09 -6.22
C GLU A 72 7.89 -10.24 -6.42
N LEU A 73 8.06 -8.94 -6.70
CA LEU A 73 6.93 -8.04 -6.96
C LEU A 73 6.14 -8.45 -8.20
N ARG A 74 6.81 -8.85 -9.31
CA ARG A 74 6.10 -9.33 -10.51
C ARG A 74 5.31 -10.61 -10.23
N GLU A 75 5.87 -11.54 -9.44
CA GLU A 75 5.16 -12.75 -9.03
C GLU A 75 3.95 -12.43 -8.15
N ALA A 76 4.10 -11.48 -7.20
CA ALA A 76 3.00 -11.01 -6.37
C ALA A 76 1.88 -10.39 -7.22
N MET A 77 2.23 -9.51 -8.18
CA MET A 77 1.24 -8.89 -9.08
C MET A 77 0.51 -9.94 -9.92
N ALA A 78 1.23 -10.95 -10.42
CA ALA A 78 0.62 -12.06 -11.17
C ALA A 78 -0.36 -12.85 -10.29
N ALA A 79 -0.03 -13.12 -9.01
CA ALA A 79 -0.92 -13.81 -8.06
C ALA A 79 -2.20 -12.99 -7.79
N LEU A 80 -2.11 -11.66 -7.76
CA LEU A 80 -3.25 -10.76 -7.59
C LEU A 80 -4.07 -10.57 -8.88
N GLY A 81 -3.59 -11.06 -10.04
CA GLY A 81 -4.23 -10.84 -11.34
C GLY A 81 -4.09 -9.41 -11.86
N VAL A 82 -3.08 -8.67 -11.41
CA VAL A 82 -2.80 -7.28 -11.76
C VAL A 82 -1.63 -7.23 -12.75
N PRO A 83 -1.62 -6.30 -13.72
CA PRO A 83 -0.50 -6.12 -14.65
C PRO A 83 0.82 -5.84 -13.94
N GLU A 84 1.91 -5.93 -14.69
CA GLU A 84 3.25 -5.56 -14.21
C GLU A 84 3.27 -4.18 -13.55
N PRO A 85 4.01 -4.01 -12.44
CA PRO A 85 4.08 -2.75 -11.71
C PRO A 85 4.86 -1.69 -12.49
N ILE A 86 4.51 -0.43 -12.28
CA ILE A 86 5.26 0.72 -12.75
C ILE A 86 6.31 1.06 -11.70
N LEU A 87 7.59 0.88 -12.03
CA LEU A 87 8.70 1.16 -11.11
C LEU A 87 9.19 2.59 -11.31
N LEU A 88 9.31 3.37 -10.23
CA LEU A 88 9.94 4.69 -10.31
C LEU A 88 11.47 4.60 -10.18
N GLY A 89 12.02 3.52 -9.64
CA GLY A 89 13.45 3.22 -9.62
C GLY A 89 14.26 4.12 -8.68
N TYR A 90 13.66 4.69 -7.64
CA TYR A 90 14.42 5.31 -6.56
C TYR A 90 15.04 4.23 -5.69
N ARG A 91 16.17 4.55 -5.05
CA ARG A 91 16.71 3.70 -4.00
C ARG A 91 15.84 3.78 -2.74
N ASP A 92 15.83 2.71 -1.99
CA ASP A 92 15.27 2.67 -0.64
C ASP A 92 16.04 3.64 0.27
N SER A 93 15.32 4.38 1.11
CA SER A 93 15.91 5.35 2.05
C SER A 93 16.39 4.73 3.35
N GLY A 94 16.02 3.48 3.60
CA GLY A 94 16.22 2.82 4.88
C GLY A 94 15.43 3.43 6.03
N MET A 95 15.57 2.84 7.20
CA MET A 95 14.94 3.33 8.42
C MET A 95 15.51 4.68 8.86
N GLU A 96 14.80 5.41 9.71
CA GLU A 96 15.17 6.78 10.12
C GLU A 96 16.61 6.90 10.67
N ASN A 97 17.07 5.87 11.36
CA ASN A 97 18.40 5.87 12.00
C ASN A 97 19.51 5.29 11.10
N TRP A 98 19.20 4.91 9.86
CA TRP A 98 20.19 4.33 8.95
C TRP A 98 20.86 5.41 8.08
N PRO A 99 22.10 5.17 7.64
CA PRO A 99 22.76 6.02 6.65
C PRO A 99 21.92 6.04 5.36
N ARG A 100 21.53 7.22 4.90
CA ARG A 100 20.71 7.38 3.69
C ARG A 100 21.56 7.45 2.43
N PRO A 101 21.20 6.68 1.38
CA PRO A 101 21.75 6.91 0.06
C PRO A 101 21.41 8.31 -0.46
N ALA A 102 22.32 8.92 -1.23
CA ALA A 102 22.11 10.28 -1.76
C ALA A 102 20.98 10.36 -2.80
N ASP A 103 20.69 9.25 -3.49
CA ASP A 103 19.72 9.10 -4.57
C ASP A 103 18.44 8.34 -4.14
N CYS A 104 18.15 8.32 -2.84
CA CYS A 104 16.99 7.66 -2.29
C CYS A 104 15.71 8.53 -2.39
N LEU A 105 14.54 7.88 -2.28
CA LEU A 105 13.25 8.55 -2.42
C LEU A 105 13.04 9.70 -1.44
N ALA A 106 13.45 9.54 -0.17
CA ALA A 106 13.25 10.56 0.85
C ALA A 106 14.05 11.86 0.59
N THR A 107 15.10 11.81 -0.24
CA THR A 107 15.91 12.98 -0.62
C THR A 107 15.65 13.47 -2.03
N ALA A 108 14.79 12.77 -2.80
CA ALA A 108 14.45 13.14 -4.16
C ALA A 108 13.70 14.48 -4.22
N ASP A 109 13.89 15.21 -5.32
CA ASP A 109 13.19 16.48 -5.53
C ASP A 109 11.66 16.27 -5.56
N ALA A 110 10.97 17.04 -4.75
CA ALA A 110 9.54 16.87 -4.56
C ALA A 110 8.74 17.10 -5.85
N GLU A 111 9.12 18.10 -6.64
CA GLU A 111 8.41 18.43 -7.87
C GLU A 111 8.70 17.41 -8.97
N GLU A 112 9.90 16.83 -8.99
CA GLU A 112 10.22 15.73 -9.89
C GLU A 112 9.31 14.52 -9.62
N VAL A 113 9.26 14.04 -8.35
CA VAL A 113 8.42 12.89 -7.98
C VAL A 113 6.95 13.15 -8.27
N VAL A 114 6.43 14.33 -7.87
CA VAL A 114 5.04 14.70 -8.15
C VAL A 114 4.78 14.75 -9.65
N GLY A 115 5.66 15.33 -10.44
CA GLY A 115 5.51 15.42 -11.90
C GLY A 115 5.48 14.07 -12.60
N ARG A 116 6.30 13.11 -12.14
CA ARG A 116 6.27 11.72 -12.64
C ARG A 116 4.93 11.06 -12.32
N LEU A 117 4.42 11.21 -11.10
CA LEU A 117 3.13 10.66 -10.69
C LEU A 117 1.96 11.34 -11.45
N GLU A 118 1.99 12.66 -11.67
CA GLU A 118 1.00 13.35 -12.48
C GLU A 118 0.96 12.83 -13.93
N SER A 119 2.11 12.49 -14.50
CA SER A 119 2.20 11.90 -15.85
C SER A 119 1.52 10.53 -15.90
N ILE A 120 1.79 9.67 -14.90
CA ILE A 120 1.15 8.34 -14.77
C ILE A 120 -0.38 8.50 -14.59
N LEU A 121 -0.82 9.42 -13.71
CA LEU A 121 -2.24 9.69 -13.49
C LEU A 121 -2.93 10.20 -14.77
N ALA A 122 -2.24 11.00 -15.58
CA ALA A 122 -2.77 11.50 -16.85
C ALA A 122 -2.89 10.41 -17.92
N GLU A 123 -1.97 9.46 -17.94
CA GLU A 123 -1.96 8.32 -18.86
C GLU A 123 -3.02 7.28 -18.48
N LEU A 124 -2.99 6.79 -17.25
CA LEU A 124 -3.87 5.71 -16.77
C LEU A 124 -5.28 6.17 -16.48
N ARG A 125 -5.45 7.43 -16.07
CA ARG A 125 -6.74 8.06 -15.73
C ARG A 125 -7.56 7.22 -14.73
N PRO A 126 -6.99 6.84 -13.58
CA PRO A 126 -7.71 6.06 -12.59
C PRO A 126 -8.88 6.86 -12.02
N ALA A 127 -9.96 6.18 -11.63
CA ALA A 127 -11.03 6.80 -10.87
C ALA A 127 -10.67 6.93 -9.39
N VAL A 128 -9.97 5.93 -8.87
CA VAL A 128 -9.58 5.80 -7.47
C VAL A 128 -8.05 5.73 -7.37
N VAL A 129 -7.50 6.42 -6.41
CA VAL A 129 -6.08 6.37 -6.04
C VAL A 129 -5.98 5.89 -4.59
N LEU A 130 -5.08 4.94 -4.36
CA LEU A 130 -4.71 4.44 -3.03
C LEU A 130 -3.25 4.78 -2.74
N THR A 131 -2.96 5.19 -1.52
CA THR A 131 -1.59 5.34 -1.01
C THR A 131 -1.57 5.18 0.51
N PHE A 132 -0.40 5.31 1.13
CA PHE A 132 -0.29 5.31 2.59
C PHE A 132 -0.98 6.52 3.22
N ASP A 133 -1.26 6.40 4.49
CA ASP A 133 -1.63 7.54 5.32
C ASP A 133 -0.42 8.50 5.51
N PRO A 134 -0.63 9.73 5.99
CA PRO A 134 0.47 10.70 6.17
C PRO A 134 1.55 10.25 7.15
N GLY A 135 1.24 9.34 8.07
CA GLY A 135 2.20 8.74 8.99
C GLY A 135 3.02 7.61 8.37
N GLY A 136 2.66 7.16 7.16
CA GLY A 136 3.35 6.06 6.48
C GLY A 136 3.24 4.75 7.25
N ILE A 137 2.09 4.50 7.89
CA ILE A 137 1.77 3.30 8.66
C ILE A 137 2.62 3.15 9.94
N TYR A 138 3.93 3.13 9.83
CA TYR A 138 4.88 3.00 10.95
C TYR A 138 6.05 4.01 10.86
N GLY A 139 5.92 5.03 10.01
CA GLY A 139 6.87 6.13 9.94
C GLY A 139 8.11 5.86 9.10
N HIS A 140 8.08 4.86 8.19
CA HIS A 140 9.18 4.68 7.25
C HIS A 140 9.34 5.93 6.38
N PRO A 141 10.57 6.46 6.19
CA PRO A 141 10.80 7.69 5.43
C PRO A 141 10.21 7.66 4.02
N ASP A 142 10.29 6.52 3.33
CA ASP A 142 9.74 6.38 1.98
C ASP A 142 8.22 6.32 1.97
N HIS A 143 7.59 5.68 2.97
CA HIS A 143 6.13 5.65 3.09
C HIS A 143 5.58 7.06 3.32
N VAL A 144 6.19 7.83 4.23
CA VAL A 144 5.81 9.23 4.49
C VAL A 144 6.01 10.08 3.24
N THR A 145 7.14 9.90 2.55
CA THR A 145 7.46 10.65 1.34
C THR A 145 6.48 10.35 0.22
N ILE A 146 6.28 9.07 -0.13
CA ILE A 146 5.39 8.72 -1.25
C ILE A 146 3.94 9.06 -0.96
N SER A 147 3.47 8.91 0.29
CA SER A 147 2.15 9.35 0.72
C SER A 147 1.92 10.84 0.41
N ALA A 148 2.87 11.68 0.80
CA ALA A 148 2.79 13.12 0.56
C ALA A 148 2.81 13.46 -0.95
N ARG A 149 3.71 12.82 -1.73
CA ARG A 149 3.84 13.07 -3.17
C ARG A 149 2.65 12.55 -3.96
N ALA A 150 2.15 11.36 -3.65
CA ALA A 150 0.95 10.79 -4.29
C ALA A 150 -0.30 11.63 -3.99
N THR A 151 -0.46 12.07 -2.73
CA THR A 151 -1.56 12.95 -2.33
C THR A 151 -1.52 14.28 -3.09
N GLU A 152 -0.35 14.89 -3.25
CA GLU A 152 -0.20 16.14 -4.00
C GLU A 152 -0.44 15.93 -5.50
N ALA A 153 0.12 14.89 -6.09
CA ALA A 153 -0.10 14.54 -7.50
C ALA A 153 -1.60 14.30 -7.78
N TYR A 154 -2.28 13.55 -6.89
CA TYR A 154 -3.71 13.37 -6.96
C TYR A 154 -4.45 14.71 -6.95
N ARG A 155 -4.17 15.60 -5.98
CA ARG A 155 -4.84 16.91 -5.86
C ARG A 155 -4.69 17.77 -7.11
N ARG A 156 -3.50 17.75 -7.73
CA ARG A 156 -3.25 18.47 -9.00
C ARG A 156 -4.02 17.84 -10.16
N ALA A 157 -3.95 16.50 -10.28
CA ALA A 157 -4.64 15.77 -11.33
C ALA A 157 -6.16 15.85 -11.23
N ALA A 158 -6.74 15.79 -10.03
CA ALA A 158 -8.19 15.86 -9.79
C ALA A 158 -8.82 17.17 -10.26
N ARG A 159 -8.06 18.26 -10.33
CA ARG A 159 -8.51 19.55 -10.86
C ARG A 159 -8.63 19.58 -12.38
N ARG A 160 -8.08 18.59 -13.08
CA ARG A 160 -8.08 18.50 -14.54
C ARG A 160 -9.29 17.72 -15.05
N PRO A 161 -9.85 18.08 -16.22
CA PRO A 161 -10.93 17.29 -16.82
C PRO A 161 -10.52 15.82 -17.00
N GLY A 162 -11.29 14.90 -16.41
CA GLY A 162 -11.04 13.47 -16.48
C GLY A 162 -9.94 12.97 -15.53
N GLY A 163 -9.55 13.76 -14.56
CA GLY A 163 -8.66 13.33 -13.46
C GLY A 163 -9.35 12.38 -12.48
N PRO A 164 -8.60 11.84 -11.50
CA PRO A 164 -9.10 10.94 -10.48
C PRO A 164 -10.22 11.60 -9.66
N ARG A 165 -11.07 10.77 -9.06
CA ARG A 165 -12.26 11.26 -8.34
C ARG A 165 -12.20 10.99 -6.84
N VAL A 166 -11.44 9.97 -6.44
CA VAL A 166 -11.40 9.54 -5.04
C VAL A 166 -9.97 9.20 -4.64
N LEU A 167 -9.57 9.69 -3.48
CA LEU A 167 -8.32 9.33 -2.82
C LEU A 167 -8.62 8.62 -1.51
N TYR A 168 -8.00 7.46 -1.34
CA TYR A 168 -7.97 6.74 -0.08
C TYR A 168 -6.54 6.64 0.45
N HIS A 169 -6.42 6.80 1.75
CA HIS A 169 -5.22 6.44 2.49
C HIS A 169 -5.44 5.08 3.17
N GLN A 170 -4.48 4.17 3.00
CA GLN A 170 -4.44 2.94 3.78
C GLN A 170 -4.38 3.29 5.27
N ALA A 171 -5.06 2.54 6.09
CA ALA A 171 -5.06 2.73 7.53
C ALA A 171 -4.98 1.40 8.26
N ILE A 172 -4.39 1.39 9.45
CA ILE A 172 -4.44 0.24 10.35
C ILE A 172 -5.33 0.61 11.54
N LEU A 173 -6.34 -0.22 11.80
CA LEU A 173 -7.21 -0.08 12.96
C LEU A 173 -6.44 -0.28 14.25
N ARG A 174 -6.56 0.67 15.19
CA ARG A 174 -5.91 0.57 16.50
C ARG A 174 -6.40 -0.64 17.28
N SER A 175 -7.70 -0.93 17.24
CA SER A 175 -8.27 -2.11 17.89
C SER A 175 -7.76 -3.41 17.30
N GLY A 176 -7.62 -3.50 15.96
CA GLY A 176 -7.10 -4.67 15.26
C GLY A 176 -5.65 -4.97 15.61
N LEU A 177 -4.82 -3.93 15.67
CA LEU A 177 -3.41 -4.09 16.06
C LEU A 177 -3.26 -4.56 17.51
N ALA A 178 -4.02 -3.98 18.43
CA ALA A 178 -4.02 -4.38 19.82
C ALA A 178 -4.50 -5.84 20.02
N GLU A 179 -5.43 -6.28 19.18
CA GLU A 179 -5.91 -7.67 19.19
C GLU A 179 -4.86 -8.64 18.66
N MET A 180 -4.19 -8.29 17.55
CA MET A 180 -3.12 -9.10 16.98
C MET A 180 -2.00 -9.32 17.98
N GLY A 181 -1.55 -8.28 18.69
CA GLY A 181 -0.54 -8.39 19.75
C GLY A 181 -0.94 -9.37 20.83
N ARG A 182 -2.16 -9.26 21.37
CA ARG A 182 -2.65 -10.19 22.40
C ARG A 182 -2.70 -11.65 21.95
N LEU A 183 -3.06 -11.90 20.71
CA LEU A 183 -3.11 -13.25 20.15
C LEU A 183 -1.71 -13.82 19.89
N GLN A 184 -0.78 -13.01 19.41
CA GLN A 184 0.62 -13.43 19.27
C GLN A 184 1.23 -13.82 20.61
N GLU A 185 1.03 -13.04 21.67
CA GLU A 185 1.46 -13.36 23.03
C GLU A 185 0.84 -14.67 23.55
N ALA A 186 -0.47 -14.87 23.33
CA ALA A 186 -1.17 -16.08 23.77
C ALA A 186 -0.65 -17.33 23.03
N PHE A 187 -0.38 -17.24 21.72
CA PHE A 187 0.16 -18.35 20.94
C PHE A 187 1.61 -18.65 21.31
N ALA A 188 2.45 -17.64 21.55
CA ALA A 188 3.81 -17.84 22.02
C ALA A 188 3.84 -18.58 23.35
N ALA A 189 2.96 -18.20 24.27
CA ALA A 189 2.82 -18.87 25.58
C ALA A 189 2.37 -20.34 25.44
N LEU A 190 1.45 -20.64 24.49
CA LEU A 190 0.95 -22.01 24.26
C LEU A 190 2.00 -22.93 23.62
N ARG A 191 2.85 -22.40 22.74
CA ARG A 191 3.91 -23.18 22.07
C ARG A 191 5.09 -23.47 22.97
N GLY A 192 5.24 -22.75 24.07
CA GLY A 192 6.41 -22.86 24.95
C GLY A 192 7.71 -22.43 24.26
N ASP A 193 7.59 -21.63 23.18
CA ASP A 193 8.71 -21.21 22.35
C ASP A 193 9.58 -20.18 23.09
N ALA A 194 10.49 -20.71 23.92
CA ALA A 194 11.62 -19.93 24.45
C ALA A 194 12.71 -19.65 23.39
N THR A 195 12.49 -20.08 22.14
CA THR A 195 13.47 -20.01 21.04
C THR A 195 13.14 -18.96 19.98
N ALA A 196 12.03 -18.20 20.12
CA ALA A 196 11.81 -17.05 19.29
C ALA A 196 13.00 -16.08 19.44
N ALA A 197 13.65 -15.74 18.33
CA ALA A 197 14.72 -14.74 18.35
C ALA A 197 14.18 -13.50 19.06
N GLN A 198 14.95 -12.98 20.03
CA GLN A 198 14.53 -11.76 20.71
C GLN A 198 14.42 -10.63 19.69
N PRO A 199 13.33 -9.82 19.73
CA PRO A 199 13.17 -8.71 18.80
C PRO A 199 14.37 -7.77 18.94
N THR A 200 14.86 -7.29 17.81
CA THR A 200 15.90 -6.25 17.77
C THR A 200 15.35 -4.93 18.30
N GLU A 201 16.25 -3.99 18.60
CA GLU A 201 15.85 -2.63 18.99
C GLU A 201 15.01 -1.95 17.88
N ASP A 202 15.37 -2.18 16.62
CA ASP A 202 14.61 -1.68 15.46
C ASP A 202 13.22 -2.33 15.38
N ASP A 203 13.08 -3.63 15.63
CA ASP A 203 11.77 -4.32 15.65
C ASP A 203 10.86 -3.74 16.75
N LEU A 204 11.42 -3.46 17.94
CA LEU A 204 10.66 -2.87 19.06
C LEU A 204 10.23 -1.44 18.73
N LEU A 205 11.11 -0.65 18.15
CA LEU A 205 10.80 0.73 17.73
C LEU A 205 9.72 0.74 16.64
N GLN A 206 9.81 -0.16 15.67
CA GLN A 206 8.81 -0.29 14.63
C GLN A 206 7.45 -0.71 15.22
N GLN A 207 7.41 -1.68 16.12
CA GLN A 207 6.18 -2.08 16.80
C GLN A 207 5.55 -0.92 17.59
N GLN A 208 6.35 -0.14 18.32
CA GLN A 208 5.87 1.03 19.02
C GLN A 208 5.26 2.05 18.06
N ARG A 209 5.91 2.33 16.94
CA ARG A 209 5.42 3.26 15.92
C ARG A 209 4.13 2.77 15.25
N PHE A 210 3.99 1.48 15.00
CA PHE A 210 2.72 0.92 14.52
C PHE A 210 1.56 1.23 15.46
N VAL A 211 1.79 1.08 16.77
CA VAL A 211 0.75 1.38 17.79
C VAL A 211 0.44 2.87 17.85
N GLU A 212 1.47 3.73 17.82
CA GLU A 212 1.32 5.19 17.88
C GLU A 212 0.60 5.76 16.66
N LEU A 213 0.89 5.24 15.46
CA LEU A 213 0.36 5.73 14.19
C LEU A 213 -0.93 5.03 13.76
N ALA A 214 -1.30 3.92 14.41
CA ALA A 214 -2.57 3.24 14.15
C ALA A 214 -3.76 4.18 14.35
N ARG A 215 -4.70 4.15 13.41
CA ARG A 215 -5.84 5.05 13.41
C ARG A 215 -6.90 4.66 14.45
N PRO A 216 -7.48 5.62 15.16
CA PRO A 216 -8.69 5.38 15.92
C PRO A 216 -9.77 4.79 15.03
N ASP A 217 -10.53 3.83 15.52
CA ASP A 217 -11.50 3.09 14.70
C ASP A 217 -12.58 4.01 14.11
N GLU A 218 -12.90 5.11 14.79
CA GLU A 218 -13.85 6.12 14.33
C GLU A 218 -13.34 6.96 13.14
N GLU A 219 -12.04 7.03 12.91
CA GLU A 219 -11.45 7.74 11.77
C GLU A 219 -11.42 6.89 10.51
N VAL A 220 -11.51 5.56 10.64
CA VAL A 220 -11.54 4.66 9.49
C VAL A 220 -12.92 4.72 8.83
N THR A 221 -12.95 5.11 7.56
CA THR A 221 -14.19 5.35 6.82
C THR A 221 -14.62 4.16 5.98
N THR A 222 -13.67 3.28 5.63
CA THR A 222 -13.90 2.19 4.66
C THR A 222 -13.25 0.91 5.16
N ILE A 223 -14.04 -0.16 5.19
CA ILE A 223 -13.58 -1.51 5.57
C ILE A 223 -14.05 -2.47 4.50
N VAL A 224 -13.11 -3.05 3.75
CA VAL A 224 -13.39 -3.96 2.64
C VAL A 224 -13.18 -5.41 3.07
N ASP A 225 -14.19 -6.25 2.84
CA ASP A 225 -14.08 -7.69 3.02
C ASP A 225 -13.36 -8.32 1.81
N VAL A 226 -12.13 -8.81 2.04
CA VAL A 226 -11.30 -9.41 1.00
C VAL A 226 -11.16 -10.93 1.14
N ARG A 227 -11.97 -11.58 2.00
CA ARG A 227 -11.89 -13.01 2.27
C ARG A 227 -12.12 -13.88 1.03
N SER A 228 -12.91 -13.41 0.08
CA SER A 228 -13.16 -14.12 -1.18
C SER A 228 -11.93 -14.24 -2.10
N VAL A 229 -10.92 -13.41 -1.89
CA VAL A 229 -9.65 -13.38 -2.63
C VAL A 229 -8.43 -13.56 -1.72
N LEU A 230 -8.66 -14.07 -0.51
CA LEU A 230 -7.62 -14.21 0.50
C LEU A 230 -6.49 -15.13 0.06
N ASP A 231 -6.79 -16.17 -0.72
CA ASP A 231 -5.78 -17.09 -1.23
C ASP A 231 -4.83 -16.40 -2.24
N GLN A 232 -5.35 -15.49 -3.07
CA GLN A 232 -4.53 -14.66 -3.97
C GLN A 232 -3.65 -13.69 -3.17
N LYS A 233 -4.20 -13.06 -2.12
CA LYS A 233 -3.43 -12.20 -1.23
C LYS A 233 -2.32 -12.97 -0.52
N LEU A 234 -2.59 -14.16 -0.02
CA LEU A 234 -1.57 -15.02 0.60
C LEU A 234 -0.50 -15.46 -0.38
N ALA A 235 -0.87 -15.79 -1.62
CA ALA A 235 0.09 -16.12 -2.67
C ALA A 235 0.99 -14.93 -3.01
N ALA A 236 0.43 -13.73 -3.06
CA ALA A 236 1.20 -12.49 -3.28
C ALA A 236 2.17 -12.21 -2.13
N LEU A 237 1.72 -12.35 -0.88
CA LEU A 237 2.60 -12.25 0.30
C LEU A 237 3.73 -13.27 0.24
N ALA A 238 3.43 -14.52 -0.12
CA ALA A 238 4.44 -15.59 -0.21
C ALA A 238 5.47 -15.37 -1.33
N ALA A 239 5.12 -14.63 -2.38
CA ALA A 239 6.03 -14.27 -3.45
C ALA A 239 7.18 -13.38 -2.97
N HIS A 240 6.95 -12.54 -1.93
CA HIS A 240 7.99 -11.72 -1.31
C HIS A 240 8.86 -12.51 -0.31
N ALA A 241 9.44 -13.61 -0.76
CA ALA A 241 10.16 -14.56 0.09
C ALA A 241 11.33 -13.91 0.84
N SER A 242 12.02 -12.93 0.25
CA SER A 242 13.11 -12.19 0.90
C SER A 242 12.65 -11.34 2.09
N GLN A 243 11.34 -11.05 2.19
CA GLN A 243 10.73 -10.23 3.24
C GLN A 243 9.91 -11.06 4.24
N MET A 244 9.49 -12.25 3.83
CA MET A 244 8.67 -13.13 4.65
C MET A 244 9.56 -14.00 5.56
N ARG A 245 9.94 -13.43 6.71
CA ARG A 245 10.65 -14.22 7.74
C ARG A 245 9.74 -15.36 8.23
N ASP A 246 10.27 -16.56 8.25
CA ASP A 246 9.67 -17.76 8.86
C ASP A 246 8.32 -18.24 8.30
N GLY A 247 7.89 -17.79 7.12
CA GLY A 247 6.61 -18.21 6.52
C GLY A 247 5.41 -17.98 7.44
N SER A 248 5.41 -16.91 8.21
CA SER A 248 4.55 -16.67 9.36
C SER A 248 3.05 -16.88 9.10
N TRP A 249 2.57 -16.56 7.90
CA TRP A 249 1.14 -16.72 7.55
C TRP A 249 0.82 -18.06 6.90
N ALA A 250 1.79 -18.73 6.25
CA ALA A 250 1.58 -20.01 5.59
C ALA A 250 1.21 -21.14 6.59
N ASN A 251 1.69 -21.04 7.83
CA ASN A 251 1.43 -22.01 8.90
C ASN A 251 0.40 -21.55 9.93
N ALA A 252 -0.17 -20.36 9.75
CA ALA A 252 -1.19 -19.83 10.66
C ALA A 252 -2.55 -20.52 10.45
N PRO A 253 -3.35 -20.77 11.51
CA PRO A 253 -4.70 -21.28 11.37
C PRO A 253 -5.54 -20.38 10.46
N ARG A 254 -6.33 -20.97 9.55
CA ARG A 254 -7.14 -20.24 8.56
C ARG A 254 -8.01 -19.15 9.20
N GLU A 255 -8.64 -19.44 10.31
CA GLU A 255 -9.48 -18.48 11.06
C GLU A 255 -8.68 -17.24 11.51
N MET A 256 -7.43 -17.42 11.88
CA MET A 256 -6.53 -16.33 12.25
C MET A 256 -6.15 -15.49 11.02
N VAL A 257 -5.84 -16.16 9.91
CA VAL A 257 -5.54 -15.48 8.65
C VAL A 257 -6.74 -14.67 8.16
N GLU A 258 -7.95 -15.24 8.17
CA GLU A 258 -9.18 -14.54 7.80
C GLU A 258 -9.49 -13.34 8.71
N ARG A 259 -9.17 -13.46 9.98
CA ARG A 259 -9.40 -12.39 10.96
C ARG A 259 -8.49 -11.19 10.72
N PHE A 260 -7.20 -11.39 10.40
CA PHE A 260 -6.22 -10.32 10.30
C PHE A 260 -5.94 -9.87 8.87
N LEU A 261 -6.03 -10.76 7.91
CA LEU A 261 -5.75 -10.45 6.50
C LEU A 261 -7.01 -10.40 5.63
N GLY A 262 -8.15 -10.83 6.17
CA GLY A 262 -9.44 -10.87 5.45
C GLY A 262 -10.15 -9.52 5.33
N TRP A 263 -9.57 -8.46 5.89
CA TRP A 263 -10.13 -7.11 5.89
C TRP A 263 -9.05 -6.10 5.57
N GLU A 264 -9.38 -5.14 4.71
CA GLU A 264 -8.51 -4.02 4.39
C GLU A 264 -9.20 -2.71 4.72
N THR A 265 -8.47 -1.78 5.34
CA THR A 265 -9.06 -0.61 5.96
C THR A 265 -8.44 0.67 5.42
N PHE A 266 -9.30 1.68 5.22
CA PHE A 266 -8.91 2.93 4.57
C PHE A 266 -9.61 4.13 5.22
N VAL A 267 -8.98 5.29 5.04
CA VAL A 267 -9.60 6.60 5.24
C VAL A 267 -9.82 7.22 3.87
N ARG A 268 -11.06 7.55 3.52
CA ARG A 268 -11.36 8.33 2.32
C ARG A 268 -11.01 9.80 2.58
N VAL A 269 -10.05 10.30 1.80
CA VAL A 269 -9.49 11.64 1.97
C VAL A 269 -10.22 12.67 1.10
N ASP A 270 -10.50 12.29 -0.15
CA ASP A 270 -11.14 13.17 -1.11
C ASP A 270 -12.10 12.39 -2.06
N PRO A 271 -13.37 12.80 -2.21
CA PRO A 271 -14.02 13.75 -1.32
C PRO A 271 -14.17 13.19 0.10
N PRO A 272 -14.10 14.01 1.13
CA PRO A 272 -14.24 13.51 2.49
C PRO A 272 -15.62 12.86 2.68
N PRO A 273 -15.72 11.81 3.55
CA PRO A 273 -17.00 11.17 3.84
C PRO A 273 -17.96 12.15 4.55
N LEU A 274 -19.25 11.89 4.41
CA LEU A 274 -20.23 12.54 5.27
C LEU A 274 -20.03 12.04 6.73
N GLN A 275 -20.39 12.87 7.69
CA GLN A 275 -20.26 12.50 9.10
C GLN A 275 -21.01 11.19 9.39
N GLY A 276 -20.29 10.20 9.90
CA GLY A 276 -20.83 8.86 10.22
C GLY A 276 -21.00 7.93 9.01
N GLU A 277 -20.62 8.35 7.81
CA GLU A 277 -20.61 7.48 6.63
C GLU A 277 -19.51 6.42 6.76
N ARG A 278 -19.91 5.15 6.59
CA ARG A 278 -18.99 4.02 6.49
C ARG A 278 -19.19 3.32 5.16
N GLU A 279 -18.09 2.95 4.52
CA GLU A 279 -18.09 2.28 3.22
C GLU A 279 -17.59 0.85 3.38
N THR A 280 -18.09 -0.04 2.52
CA THR A 280 -17.67 -1.44 2.43
C THR A 280 -17.02 -1.76 1.10
N ASP A 281 -16.87 -0.75 0.25
CA ASP A 281 -16.17 -0.81 -1.03
C ASP A 281 -15.40 0.48 -1.31
N LEU A 282 -14.58 0.49 -2.37
CA LEU A 282 -13.85 1.65 -2.82
C LEU A 282 -14.64 2.38 -3.93
N ARG A 283 -15.82 2.89 -3.58
CA ARG A 283 -16.69 3.68 -4.49
C ARG A 283 -16.98 2.97 -5.82
N GLY A 284 -17.39 1.70 -5.74
CA GLY A 284 -17.79 0.91 -6.89
C GLY A 284 -16.63 0.35 -7.72
N VAL A 285 -15.43 0.36 -7.17
CA VAL A 285 -14.27 -0.29 -7.77
C VAL A 285 -14.14 -1.73 -7.27
N VAL A 286 -14.39 -1.96 -6.00
CA VAL A 286 -14.32 -3.29 -5.36
C VAL A 286 -15.59 -3.60 -4.58
#